data_5477cd52f0139973187bd23d8e734888
#
_entry.id   5477cd52f0139973187bd23d8e734888
#
_cell.length_a   1.000
_cell.length_b   1.000
_cell.length_c   1.000
_cell.angle_alpha   90.00
_cell.angle_beta   90.00
_cell.angle_gamma   90.00
#
_symmetry.space_group_name_H-M   'P 1'
#
loop_
_entity.id
_entity.type
_entity.pdbx_description
1 polymer ?
#
loop_
_entity_poly.entity_id
_entity_poly.type
_entity_poly.pdbx_seq_one_letter_code
_entity_poly.pdbx_strand_id
1 'polypeptide(L)' 'MTPQEMLEQMIDKATIDFLEIAKEEEDGDYGDAMLSMERTEANGFADGLSAAYQIIFNKEYSSPVQLDESDA' A
#
# COMPACT_ATOMS: atom_id res chain seq x y z
N MET A 1 -2.30 -21.88 -3.91
CA MET A 1 -2.72 -20.53 -3.49
C MET A 1 -4.03 -20.16 -4.16
N THR A 2 -5.00 -19.71 -3.41
CA THR A 2 -6.31 -19.33 -3.95
C THR A 2 -6.26 -17.93 -4.56
N PRO A 3 -7.19 -17.60 -5.47
CA PRO A 3 -7.26 -16.23 -5.98
C PRO A 3 -7.44 -15.19 -4.88
N GLN A 4 -8.17 -15.52 -3.81
CA GLN A 4 -8.34 -14.62 -2.69
C GLN A 4 -6.99 -14.32 -2.01
N GLU A 5 -6.21 -15.37 -1.74
CA GLU A 5 -4.90 -15.22 -1.12
C GLU A 5 -3.94 -14.43 -2.03
N MET A 6 -4.00 -14.68 -3.34
CA MET A 6 -3.16 -13.95 -4.28
C MET A 6 -3.49 -12.46 -4.25
N LEU A 7 -4.76 -12.11 -4.22
CA LEU A 7 -5.17 -10.72 -4.19
C LEU A 7 -4.79 -10.07 -2.86
N GLU A 8 -4.92 -10.80 -1.75
CA GLU A 8 -4.49 -10.32 -0.45
C GLU A 8 -2.99 -10.01 -0.44
N GLN A 9 -2.18 -10.88 -1.04
CA GLN A 9 -0.74 -10.63 -1.15
C GLN A 9 -0.44 -9.41 -2.02
N MET A 10 -1.20 -9.20 -3.08
CA MET A 10 -1.03 -8.02 -3.91
C MET A 10 -1.35 -6.74 -3.13
N ILE A 11 -2.39 -6.78 -2.32
CA ILE A 11 -2.75 -5.66 -1.47
C ILE A 11 -1.66 -5.40 -0.43
N ASP A 12 -1.13 -6.46 0.18
CA ASP A 12 -0.05 -6.34 1.15
C ASP A 12 1.18 -5.69 0.52
N LYS A 13 1.56 -6.15 -0.67
CA LYS A 13 2.72 -5.60 -1.36
C LYS A 13 2.50 -4.14 -1.74
N ALA A 14 1.33 -3.82 -2.26
CA ALA A 14 1.00 -2.44 -2.62
C ALA A 14 1.01 -1.54 -1.40
N THR A 15 0.55 -2.05 -0.26
CA THR A 15 0.55 -1.31 0.99
C THR A 15 1.98 -1.04 1.47
N ILE A 16 2.85 -2.04 1.40
CA ILE A 16 4.26 -1.87 1.77
C ILE A 16 4.91 -0.82 0.87
N ASP A 17 4.70 -0.91 -0.43
CA ASP A 17 5.27 0.06 -1.37
C ASP A 17 4.82 1.48 -1.05
N PHE A 18 3.53 1.65 -0.76
CA PHE A 18 3.01 2.96 -0.36
C PHE A 18 3.67 3.46 0.92
N LEU A 19 3.79 2.60 1.93
CA LEU A 19 4.37 2.99 3.21
C LEU A 19 5.85 3.38 3.07
N GLU A 20 6.59 2.65 2.23
CA GLU A 20 8.00 2.96 1.99
C GLU A 20 8.16 4.32 1.32
N ILE A 21 7.34 4.61 0.31
CA ILE A 21 7.38 5.88 -0.39
C ILE A 21 6.98 7.02 0.57
N ALA A 22 5.95 6.80 1.37
CA ALA A 22 5.49 7.80 2.33
C ALA A 22 6.59 8.11 3.36
N LYS A 23 7.33 7.09 3.78
CA LYS A 23 8.44 7.29 4.71
C LYS A 23 9.56 8.07 4.08
N GLU A 24 9.93 7.75 2.83
CA GLU A 24 10.95 8.49 2.12
C GLU A 24 10.56 9.95 1.95
N GLU A 25 9.30 10.22 1.64
CA GLU A 25 8.81 11.57 1.50
C GLU A 25 8.92 12.33 2.84
N GLU A 26 8.53 11.67 3.92
CA GLU A 26 8.61 12.25 5.26
C GLU A 26 10.06 12.54 5.64
N ASP A 27 10.97 11.59 5.40
CA ASP A 27 12.39 11.76 5.71
C ASP A 27 13.00 12.90 4.89
N GLY A 28 12.50 13.13 3.68
CA GLY A 28 12.93 14.23 2.83
C GLY A 28 12.19 15.54 3.08
N ASP A 29 11.38 15.60 4.14
CA ASP A 29 10.62 16.78 4.53
C ASP A 29 9.70 17.27 3.41
N TYR A 30 9.15 16.31 2.65
CA TYR A 30 8.19 16.57 1.57
C TYR A 30 8.74 17.50 0.47
N GLY A 31 10.07 17.51 0.33
CA GLY A 31 10.73 18.38 -0.66
C GLY A 31 10.83 17.81 -2.06
N ASP A 32 10.47 16.53 -2.25
CA ASP A 32 10.61 15.87 -3.55
C ASP A 32 9.24 15.67 -4.19
N ALA A 33 8.96 16.45 -5.23
CA ALA A 33 7.68 16.40 -5.94
C ALA A 33 7.45 15.03 -6.58
N MET A 34 8.51 14.34 -7.02
CA MET A 34 8.36 13.00 -7.61
C MET A 34 7.89 11.98 -6.58
N LEU A 35 8.41 12.07 -5.35
CA LEU A 35 7.96 11.18 -4.29
C LEU A 35 6.50 11.42 -3.95
N SER A 36 6.04 12.66 -3.97
CA SER A 36 4.63 12.98 -3.76
C SER A 36 3.76 12.34 -4.84
N MET A 37 4.19 12.39 -6.09
CA MET A 37 3.47 11.76 -7.19
C MET A 37 3.44 10.24 -7.04
N GLU A 38 4.59 9.66 -6.71
CA GLU A 38 4.68 8.21 -6.51
C GLU A 38 3.80 7.76 -5.35
N ARG A 39 3.76 8.53 -4.27
CA ARG A 39 2.90 8.21 -3.14
C ARG A 39 1.44 8.23 -3.53
N THR A 40 1.03 9.23 -4.29
CA THR A 40 -0.35 9.32 -4.76
C THR A 40 -0.72 8.15 -5.67
N GLU A 41 0.17 7.77 -6.58
CA GLU A 41 -0.06 6.63 -7.46
C GLU A 41 -0.13 5.32 -6.67
N ALA A 42 0.79 5.13 -5.72
CA ALA A 42 0.82 3.94 -4.90
C ALA A 42 -0.44 3.82 -4.05
N ASN A 43 -0.90 4.94 -3.50
CA ASN A 43 -2.13 4.96 -2.73
C ASN A 43 -3.34 4.59 -3.58
N GLY A 44 -3.43 5.17 -4.79
CA GLY A 44 -4.52 4.86 -5.72
C GLY A 44 -4.52 3.40 -6.14
N PHE A 45 -3.33 2.84 -6.36
CA PHE A 45 -3.20 1.42 -6.73
C PHE A 45 -3.68 0.51 -5.59
N ALA A 46 -3.24 0.80 -4.37
CA ALA A 46 -3.66 0.01 -3.20
C ALA A 46 -5.16 0.13 -2.97
N ASP A 47 -5.72 1.33 -3.09
CA ASP A 47 -7.15 1.54 -2.94
C ASP A 47 -7.94 0.79 -4.02
N GLY A 48 -7.44 0.79 -5.25
CA GLY A 48 -8.07 0.07 -6.35
C GLY A 48 -8.10 -1.43 -6.11
N LEU A 49 -7.00 -1.99 -5.62
CA LEU A 49 -6.95 -3.41 -5.27
C LEU A 49 -7.91 -3.74 -4.14
N SER A 50 -7.98 -2.88 -3.13
CA SER A 50 -8.89 -3.09 -2.00
C SER A 50 -10.35 -3.03 -2.45
N ALA A 51 -10.68 -2.10 -3.33
CA ALA A 51 -12.02 -1.98 -3.88
C ALA A 51 -12.39 -3.22 -4.70
N ALA A 52 -11.46 -3.71 -5.52
CA ALA A 52 -11.67 -4.92 -6.31
C ALA A 52 -11.91 -6.12 -5.40
N TYR A 53 -11.12 -6.24 -4.35
CA TYR A 53 -11.27 -7.31 -3.37
C TYR A 53 -12.68 -7.30 -2.76
N GLN A 54 -13.12 -6.12 -2.34
CA GLN A 54 -14.45 -5.97 -1.73
C GLN A 54 -15.57 -6.36 -2.70
N ILE A 55 -15.43 -5.99 -3.97
CA ILE A 55 -16.42 -6.31 -4.98
C ILE A 55 -16.44 -7.82 -5.25
N ILE A 56 -15.28 -8.43 -5.40
CA ILE A 56 -15.17 -9.84 -5.80
C ILE A 56 -15.57 -10.76 -4.66
N PHE A 57 -15.13 -10.46 -3.45
CA PHE A 57 -15.30 -11.36 -2.30
C PHE A 57 -16.36 -10.88 -1.32
N ASN A 58 -16.97 -9.72 -1.58
CA ASN A 58 -18.04 -9.17 -0.77
C ASN A 58 -17.64 -9.00 0.70
N LYS A 59 -16.40 -8.61 0.93
CA LYS A 59 -15.88 -8.31 2.26
C LYS A 59 -14.66 -7.39 2.12
N GLU A 60 -14.36 -6.67 3.18
CA GLU A 60 -13.19 -5.80 3.21
C GLU A 60 -11.96 -6.57 3.66
N TYR A 61 -10.82 -6.17 3.13
CA TYR A 61 -9.53 -6.66 3.57
C TYR A 61 -8.65 -5.50 3.97
N SER A 62 -8.24 -5.50 5.23
CA SER A 62 -7.29 -4.50 5.73
C SER A 62 -5.94 -5.19 5.88
N SER A 63 -4.95 -4.69 5.14
CA SER A 63 -3.62 -5.27 5.18
C SER A 63 -3.02 -5.13 6.58
N PRO A 64 -2.48 -6.21 7.16
CA PRO A 64 -1.83 -6.14 8.46
C PRO A 64 -0.38 -5.66 8.39
N VAL A 65 0.13 -5.41 7.18
CA VAL A 65 1.55 -5.08 7.03
C VAL A 65 1.85 -3.68 7.53
N GLN A 66 3.05 -3.52 8.07
CA GLN A 66 3.57 -2.25 8.57
C GLN A 66 5.05 -2.20 8.27
N LEU A 67 5.58 -0.98 8.12
CA LEU A 67 7.02 -0.83 8.06
C LEU A 67 7.62 -1.12 9.42
N ASP A 68 8.74 -1.83 9.40
CA ASP A 68 9.44 -2.15 10.63
C ASP A 68 10.26 -0.95 11.07
N GLU A 69 9.85 -0.33 12.15
CA GLU A 69 10.54 0.80 12.74
C GLU A 69 11.06 0.46 14.13
N SER A 70 11.17 -0.84 14.39
CA SER A 70 11.56 -1.32 15.72
C SER A 70 12.96 -0.90 16.11
N ASP A 71 13.77 -0.55 15.15
CA ASP A 71 15.12 -0.06 15.38
C ASP A 71 15.16 1.36 15.94
N ALA A 72 14.04 1.99 15.93
CA ALA A 72 13.94 3.36 16.40
C ALA A 72 14.26 3.48 17.87
#